data_27b6bcb3dea35734dfa8d7bb18c0550a
#
_entry.id   27b6bcb3dea35734dfa8d7bb18c0550a
#
_cell.length_a   1.000
_cell.length_b   1.000
_cell.length_c   1.000
_cell.angle_alpha   90.00
_cell.angle_beta   90.00
_cell.angle_gamma   90.00
#
_symmetry.space_group_name_H-M   'P 1'
#
loop_
_entity.id
_entity.type
_entity.pdbx_description
1 polymer ?
#
loop_
_entity_poly.entity_id
_entity_poly.type
_entity_poly.pdbx_seq_one_letter_code
_entity_poly.pdbx_strand_id
1 'polypeptide(L)'
;MCKTTTDTDRRCYAAIDIGSNAVRLLIKKEDADENLVSKRLTKALLLRVPLRLGFDVFTLGELSEKKTKNLRRLMKAFRQLMKIYEVTDYRACATSAMRDARNGKKVIDKILKDSDINIEIINGQEEAQIIYNNHIECLEDRTGNYIYVDVGGGSTEINMMINGQLVQSLSYNIGTVRMLSGAVKDETWETMKSDLTRLTADFDNVNIIGSGGNINKLYRMAEKKDKKRLRLPVSELKALYDMLEPLTPEQRMKEYALKADRADVIVPAAKIFLTIADTVKADFVHVPVIGLADGIIDSLYAKCHNGSK
;
A
#
# COMPACT_ATOMS: atom_id res chain seq x y z
N MET A 1 18.99 27.55 -29.70
CA MET A 1 17.73 26.96 -30.25
C MET A 1 17.34 25.81 -29.33
N CYS A 2 16.38 26.06 -28.46
CA CYS A 2 15.86 25.06 -27.52
C CYS A 2 15.01 24.08 -28.35
N LYS A 3 15.39 22.80 -28.44
CA LYS A 3 14.54 21.78 -29.01
C LYS A 3 13.37 21.59 -28.05
N THR A 4 12.20 22.08 -28.41
CA THR A 4 10.95 21.70 -27.78
C THR A 4 10.74 20.22 -28.05
N THR A 5 11.00 19.37 -27.04
CA THR A 5 10.58 17.97 -27.05
C THR A 5 9.06 17.94 -27.25
N THR A 6 8.63 17.34 -28.35
CA THR A 6 7.20 17.16 -28.64
C THR A 6 6.60 16.25 -27.58
N ASP A 7 5.34 16.46 -27.21
CA ASP A 7 4.59 15.71 -26.18
C ASP A 7 4.54 14.18 -26.46
N THR A 8 4.96 13.75 -27.64
CA THR A 8 5.05 12.37 -28.12
C THR A 8 6.26 11.55 -27.61
N ASP A 9 7.28 12.20 -26.99
CA ASP A 9 8.50 11.50 -26.55
C ASP A 9 8.47 11.09 -25.05
N ARG A 10 7.42 11.46 -24.32
CA ARG A 10 7.36 11.22 -22.87
C ARG A 10 6.76 9.86 -22.55
N ARG A 11 7.53 9.04 -21.85
CA ARG A 11 7.05 7.72 -21.43
C ARG A 11 5.97 7.84 -20.35
N CYS A 12 5.01 6.93 -20.41
CA CYS A 12 3.91 6.83 -19.47
C CYS A 12 3.92 5.44 -18.84
N TYR A 13 3.93 5.37 -17.52
CA TYR A 13 4.03 4.12 -16.77
C TYR A 13 2.75 3.87 -15.99
N ALA A 14 2.36 2.60 -15.88
CA ALA A 14 1.21 2.21 -15.07
C ALA A 14 1.55 1.12 -14.04
N ALA A 15 0.94 1.23 -12.87
CA ALA A 15 0.91 0.17 -11.87
C ALA A 15 -0.52 -0.25 -11.59
N ILE A 16 -0.76 -1.56 -11.61
CA ILE A 16 -2.00 -2.16 -11.12
C ILE A 16 -1.69 -2.88 -9.83
N ASP A 17 -2.28 -2.43 -8.73
CA ASP A 17 -2.17 -3.02 -7.39
C ASP A 17 -3.50 -3.71 -7.05
N ILE A 18 -3.48 -5.05 -6.98
CA ILE A 18 -4.65 -5.88 -6.67
C ILE A 18 -4.56 -6.32 -5.22
N GLY A 19 -5.04 -5.44 -4.32
CA GLY A 19 -5.08 -5.71 -2.89
C GLY A 19 -6.36 -6.40 -2.42
N SER A 20 -6.37 -6.86 -1.16
CA SER A 20 -7.51 -7.56 -0.55
C SER A 20 -8.75 -6.69 -0.38
N ASN A 21 -8.62 -5.38 -0.16
CA ASN A 21 -9.75 -4.46 0.00
C ASN A 21 -10.10 -3.74 -1.31
N ALA A 22 -9.10 -3.26 -2.04
CA ALA A 22 -9.31 -2.48 -3.26
C ALA A 22 -8.27 -2.80 -4.32
N VAL A 23 -8.65 -2.59 -5.56
CA VAL A 23 -7.77 -2.63 -6.73
C VAL A 23 -7.49 -1.20 -7.16
N ARG A 24 -6.23 -0.90 -7.46
CA ARG A 24 -5.78 0.44 -7.89
C ARG A 24 -5.15 0.38 -9.27
N LEU A 25 -5.37 1.44 -10.05
CA LEU A 25 -4.58 1.76 -11.23
C LEU A 25 -3.97 3.13 -10.99
N LEU A 26 -2.65 3.21 -10.96
CA LEU A 26 -1.88 4.44 -10.94
C LEU A 26 -1.19 4.60 -12.29
N ILE A 27 -1.31 5.79 -12.89
CA ILE A 27 -0.58 6.16 -14.11
C ILE A 27 0.23 7.41 -13.80
N LYS A 28 1.53 7.37 -14.11
CA LYS A 28 2.44 8.51 -14.03
C LYS A 28 3.08 8.75 -15.39
N LYS A 29 3.32 10.02 -15.74
CA LYS A 29 3.96 10.46 -16.97
C LYS A 29 5.27 11.16 -16.64
N GLU A 30 6.28 11.02 -17.47
CA GLU A 30 7.55 11.75 -17.34
C GLU A 30 7.33 13.26 -17.49
N ASP A 31 7.97 14.05 -16.64
CA ASP A 31 7.90 15.50 -16.69
C ASP A 31 8.73 16.08 -17.84
N ALA A 32 8.27 17.22 -18.38
CA ALA A 32 8.96 17.93 -19.44
C ALA A 32 10.15 18.76 -18.97
N ASP A 33 10.20 19.08 -17.69
CA ASP A 33 11.16 20.02 -17.15
C ASP A 33 12.40 19.28 -16.64
N GLU A 34 13.43 19.23 -17.46
CA GLU A 34 14.73 18.65 -17.12
C GLU A 34 15.42 19.37 -15.93
N ASN A 35 14.94 20.55 -15.53
CA ASN A 35 15.48 21.33 -14.43
C ASN A 35 14.86 20.98 -13.07
N LEU A 36 13.81 20.17 -13.03
CA LEU A 36 13.20 19.69 -11.78
C LEU A 36 14.02 18.54 -11.18
N VAL A 37 15.00 18.88 -10.37
CA VAL A 37 15.95 17.95 -9.71
C VAL A 37 15.26 16.86 -8.85
N SER A 38 13.96 16.93 -8.58
CA SER A 38 13.31 16.05 -7.60
C SER A 38 12.02 15.34 -8.03
N LYS A 39 11.42 15.64 -9.20
CA LYS A 39 10.18 14.96 -9.65
C LYS A 39 10.24 14.62 -11.13
N ARG A 40 10.78 13.45 -11.44
CA ARG A 40 10.84 12.92 -12.81
C ARG A 40 9.52 12.36 -13.33
N LEU A 41 8.53 12.14 -12.45
CA LEU A 41 7.24 11.52 -12.77
C LEU A 41 6.07 12.27 -12.14
N THR A 42 5.11 12.70 -12.97
CA THR A 42 3.86 13.35 -12.53
C THR A 42 2.69 12.39 -12.60
N LYS A 43 1.83 12.41 -11.59
CA LYS A 43 0.61 11.60 -11.54
C LYS A 43 -0.40 12.09 -12.57
N ALA A 44 -0.71 11.21 -13.56
CA ALA A 44 -1.73 11.46 -14.56
C ALA A 44 -3.11 10.91 -14.14
N LEU A 45 -3.15 9.72 -13.51
CA LEU A 45 -4.39 9.09 -13.06
C LEU A 45 -4.17 8.26 -11.80
N LEU A 46 -5.11 8.32 -10.86
CA LEU A 46 -5.24 7.34 -9.77
C LEU A 46 -6.70 6.92 -9.64
N LEU A 47 -6.97 5.67 -9.98
CA LEU A 47 -8.26 5.03 -9.75
C LEU A 47 -8.14 4.01 -8.62
N ARG A 48 -9.17 3.96 -7.76
CA ARG A 48 -9.29 2.98 -6.69
C ARG A 48 -10.70 2.41 -6.70
N VAL A 49 -10.81 1.10 -6.90
CA VAL A 49 -12.08 0.36 -6.96
C VAL A 49 -12.13 -0.66 -5.82
N PRO A 50 -13.06 -0.53 -4.87
CA PRO A 50 -13.16 -1.40 -3.69
C PRO A 50 -13.87 -2.72 -4.04
N LEU A 51 -13.16 -3.66 -4.66
CA LEU A 51 -13.69 -4.99 -4.97
C LEU A 51 -13.82 -5.90 -3.74
N ARG A 52 -13.02 -5.62 -2.67
CA ARG A 52 -13.05 -6.35 -1.39
C ARG A 52 -12.86 -7.86 -1.58
N LEU A 53 -11.85 -8.24 -2.35
CA LEU A 53 -11.56 -9.64 -2.71
C LEU A 53 -11.27 -10.50 -1.47
N GLY A 54 -10.63 -9.91 -0.45
CA GLY A 54 -10.26 -10.59 0.77
C GLY A 54 -11.45 -11.13 1.58
N PHE A 55 -12.63 -10.51 1.51
CA PHE A 55 -13.79 -11.05 2.21
C PHE A 55 -14.18 -12.45 1.73
N ASP A 56 -14.14 -12.68 0.41
CA ASP A 56 -14.42 -14.00 -0.11
C ASP A 56 -13.29 -14.97 0.27
N VAL A 57 -12.05 -14.57 0.04
CA VAL A 57 -10.89 -15.45 0.20
C VAL A 57 -10.66 -15.85 1.65
N PHE A 58 -10.77 -14.92 2.61
CA PHE A 58 -10.53 -15.22 4.02
C PHE A 58 -11.68 -15.94 4.71
N THR A 59 -12.88 -16.00 4.08
CA THR A 59 -14.04 -16.74 4.59
C THR A 59 -14.28 -18.04 3.81
N LEU A 60 -14.14 -18.03 2.48
CA LEU A 60 -14.45 -19.15 1.60
C LEU A 60 -13.21 -19.90 1.11
N GLY A 61 -12.01 -19.32 1.25
CA GLY A 61 -10.77 -19.84 0.72
C GLY A 61 -10.57 -19.62 -0.78
N GLU A 62 -11.50 -18.93 -1.47
CA GLU A 62 -11.44 -18.67 -2.90
C GLU A 62 -12.26 -17.44 -3.28
N LEU A 63 -12.02 -16.91 -4.47
CA LEU A 63 -12.85 -15.83 -5.04
C LEU A 63 -14.15 -16.38 -5.55
N SER A 64 -15.28 -15.79 -5.15
CA SER A 64 -16.59 -16.09 -5.70
C SER A 64 -16.67 -15.78 -7.21
N GLU A 65 -17.61 -16.39 -7.89
CA GLU A 65 -17.85 -16.13 -9.31
C GLU A 65 -18.16 -14.66 -9.58
N LYS A 66 -18.95 -14.03 -8.69
CA LYS A 66 -19.28 -12.60 -8.76
C LYS A 66 -18.02 -11.71 -8.68
N LYS A 67 -17.12 -11.97 -7.73
CA LYS A 67 -15.87 -11.22 -7.58
C LYS A 67 -14.94 -11.45 -8.75
N THR A 68 -14.81 -12.69 -9.21
CA THR A 68 -14.05 -13.05 -10.41
C THR A 68 -14.54 -12.30 -11.64
N LYS A 69 -15.86 -12.28 -11.88
CA LYS A 69 -16.47 -11.55 -13.01
C LYS A 69 -16.21 -10.04 -12.92
N ASN A 70 -16.32 -9.46 -11.72
CA ASN A 70 -16.08 -8.03 -11.52
C ASN A 70 -14.59 -7.67 -11.71
N LEU A 71 -13.67 -8.49 -11.20
CA LEU A 71 -12.23 -8.27 -11.40
C LEU A 71 -11.85 -8.34 -12.88
N ARG A 72 -12.38 -9.33 -13.62
CA ARG A 72 -12.18 -9.43 -15.09
C ARG A 72 -12.69 -8.19 -15.84
N ARG A 73 -13.88 -7.68 -15.48
CA ARG A 73 -14.42 -6.45 -16.06
C ARG A 73 -13.56 -5.23 -15.76
N LEU A 74 -13.06 -5.15 -14.51
CA LEU A 74 -12.20 -4.05 -14.09
C LEU A 74 -10.88 -4.06 -14.87
N MET A 75 -10.26 -5.24 -15.07
CA MET A 75 -9.04 -5.34 -15.86
C MET A 75 -9.25 -4.91 -17.34
N LYS A 76 -10.38 -5.27 -17.94
CA LYS A 76 -10.74 -4.75 -19.28
C LYS A 76 -10.83 -3.22 -19.30
N ALA A 77 -11.47 -2.62 -18.29
CA ALA A 77 -11.54 -1.16 -18.16
C ALA A 77 -10.15 -0.53 -17.98
N PHE A 78 -9.30 -1.12 -17.14
CA PHE A 78 -7.93 -0.64 -16.93
C PHE A 78 -7.10 -0.74 -18.22
N ARG A 79 -7.27 -1.80 -19.00
CA ARG A 79 -6.60 -1.92 -20.31
C ARG A 79 -6.98 -0.78 -21.25
N GLN A 80 -8.25 -0.38 -21.28
CA GLN A 80 -8.68 0.76 -22.12
C GLN A 80 -8.12 2.08 -21.60
N LEU A 81 -8.10 2.31 -20.29
CA LEU A 81 -7.49 3.49 -19.71
C LEU A 81 -5.99 3.57 -20.02
N MET A 82 -5.25 2.47 -19.88
CA MET A 82 -3.83 2.43 -20.25
C MET A 82 -3.61 2.77 -21.73
N LYS A 83 -4.50 2.33 -22.63
CA LYS A 83 -4.44 2.72 -24.06
C LYS A 83 -4.72 4.22 -24.26
N ILE A 84 -5.72 4.78 -23.57
CA ILE A 84 -6.07 6.22 -23.67
C ILE A 84 -4.92 7.10 -23.19
N TYR A 85 -4.21 6.68 -22.14
CA TYR A 85 -3.06 7.39 -21.59
C TYR A 85 -1.73 7.03 -22.28
N GLU A 86 -1.75 6.23 -23.33
CA GLU A 86 -0.57 5.82 -24.13
C GLU A 86 0.54 5.23 -23.23
N VAL A 87 0.12 4.37 -22.27
CA VAL A 87 1.05 3.72 -21.34
C VAL A 87 2.05 2.87 -22.11
N THR A 88 3.34 3.17 -21.93
CA THR A 88 4.45 2.50 -22.61
C THR A 88 4.89 1.23 -21.89
N ASP A 89 4.82 1.23 -20.56
CA ASP A 89 5.15 0.05 -19.76
C ASP A 89 4.26 -0.02 -18.51
N TYR A 90 3.93 -1.24 -18.09
CA TYR A 90 3.13 -1.46 -16.88
C TYR A 90 3.55 -2.70 -16.11
N ARG A 91 3.24 -2.72 -14.82
CA ARG A 91 3.31 -3.93 -14.00
C ARG A 91 2.03 -4.07 -13.18
N ALA A 92 1.48 -5.30 -13.14
CA ALA A 92 0.29 -5.62 -12.38
C ALA A 92 0.63 -6.64 -11.30
N CYS A 93 0.54 -6.24 -10.03
CA CYS A 93 0.85 -7.06 -8.88
C CYS A 93 -0.41 -7.40 -8.10
N ALA A 94 -0.56 -8.66 -7.71
CA ALA A 94 -1.59 -9.14 -6.82
C ALA A 94 -0.98 -9.64 -5.51
N THR A 95 -1.59 -9.25 -4.38
CA THR A 95 -1.06 -9.50 -3.04
C THR A 95 -1.87 -10.56 -2.27
N SER A 96 -1.99 -10.46 -0.97
CA SER A 96 -2.44 -11.49 -0.05
C SER A 96 -3.76 -12.20 -0.45
N ALA A 97 -4.80 -11.49 -0.90
CA ALA A 97 -6.04 -12.15 -1.29
C ALA A 97 -5.87 -13.11 -2.48
N MET A 98 -5.13 -12.68 -3.52
CA MET A 98 -4.88 -13.54 -4.68
C MET A 98 -3.89 -14.66 -4.37
N ARG A 99 -2.93 -14.41 -3.47
CA ARG A 99 -1.96 -15.39 -2.99
C ARG A 99 -2.63 -16.53 -2.22
N ASP A 100 -3.62 -16.20 -1.38
CA ASP A 100 -4.32 -17.18 -0.53
C ASP A 100 -5.51 -17.88 -1.24
N ALA A 101 -5.98 -17.34 -2.36
CA ALA A 101 -7.12 -17.90 -3.09
C ALA A 101 -6.78 -19.21 -3.80
N ARG A 102 -7.49 -20.31 -3.46
CA ARG A 102 -7.34 -21.61 -4.15
C ARG A 102 -7.52 -21.53 -5.67
N ASN A 103 -8.39 -20.62 -6.13
CA ASN A 103 -8.66 -20.40 -7.55
C ASN A 103 -7.90 -19.20 -8.14
N GLY A 104 -6.98 -18.58 -7.40
CA GLY A 104 -6.29 -17.35 -7.81
C GLY A 104 -5.59 -17.45 -9.16
N LYS A 105 -4.78 -18.49 -9.38
CA LYS A 105 -4.10 -18.73 -10.66
C LYS A 105 -5.08 -18.87 -11.84
N LYS A 106 -6.16 -19.64 -11.65
CA LYS A 106 -7.20 -19.82 -12.69
C LYS A 106 -7.90 -18.49 -13.04
N VAL A 107 -8.07 -17.61 -12.06
CA VAL A 107 -8.65 -16.28 -12.27
C VAL A 107 -7.69 -15.39 -13.07
N ILE A 108 -6.39 -15.40 -12.73
CA ILE A 108 -5.36 -14.66 -13.47
C ILE A 108 -5.27 -15.11 -14.93
N ASP A 109 -5.25 -16.42 -15.17
CA ASP A 109 -5.23 -16.97 -16.56
C ASP A 109 -6.43 -16.51 -17.38
N LYS A 110 -7.61 -16.42 -16.77
CA LYS A 110 -8.82 -15.88 -17.44
C LYS A 110 -8.69 -14.38 -17.71
N ILE A 111 -8.10 -13.61 -16.79
CA ILE A 111 -7.87 -12.17 -16.96
C ILE A 111 -6.90 -11.92 -18.11
N LEU A 112 -5.80 -12.65 -18.16
CA LEU A 112 -4.82 -12.55 -19.24
C LEU A 112 -5.48 -12.76 -20.61
N LYS A 113 -6.28 -13.82 -20.76
CA LYS A 113 -7.01 -14.11 -22.01
C LYS A 113 -8.02 -13.02 -22.39
N ASP A 114 -8.65 -12.40 -21.39
CA ASP A 114 -9.75 -11.43 -21.63
C ASP A 114 -9.26 -9.99 -21.86
N SER A 115 -8.13 -9.60 -21.30
CA SER A 115 -7.71 -8.20 -21.22
C SER A 115 -6.27 -7.96 -21.66
N ASP A 116 -5.50 -9.02 -21.92
CA ASP A 116 -4.07 -8.94 -22.20
C ASP A 116 -3.30 -8.20 -21.08
N ILE A 117 -3.75 -8.39 -19.82
CA ILE A 117 -3.05 -7.91 -18.63
C ILE A 117 -2.43 -9.12 -17.94
N ASN A 118 -1.10 -9.14 -17.88
CA ASN A 118 -0.34 -10.13 -17.13
C ASN A 118 -0.28 -9.69 -15.66
N ILE A 119 -0.80 -10.52 -14.75
CA ILE A 119 -0.82 -10.26 -13.30
C ILE A 119 0.15 -11.21 -12.63
N GLU A 120 1.07 -10.65 -11.85
CA GLU A 120 2.02 -11.38 -11.01
C GLU A 120 1.49 -11.47 -9.58
N ILE A 121 1.47 -12.67 -8.99
CA ILE A 121 1.25 -12.82 -7.55
C ILE A 121 2.59 -12.64 -6.87
N ILE A 122 2.76 -11.53 -6.16
CA ILE A 122 3.98 -11.24 -5.41
C ILE A 122 3.87 -11.79 -3.97
N ASN A 123 5.00 -12.23 -3.42
CA ASN A 123 5.06 -12.62 -2.01
C ASN A 123 5.21 -11.39 -1.10
N GLY A 124 5.05 -11.58 0.22
CA GLY A 124 5.11 -10.47 1.18
C GLY A 124 6.48 -9.80 1.26
N GLN A 125 7.57 -10.55 1.04
CA GLN A 125 8.92 -9.97 1.04
C GLN A 125 9.16 -9.07 -0.18
N GLU A 126 8.69 -9.50 -1.36
CA GLU A 126 8.77 -8.70 -2.57
C GLU A 126 7.89 -7.44 -2.46
N GLU A 127 6.67 -7.58 -1.93
CA GLU A 127 5.78 -6.46 -1.62
C GLU A 127 6.48 -5.45 -0.71
N ALA A 128 7.07 -5.92 0.39
CA ALA A 128 7.83 -5.11 1.33
C ALA A 128 9.04 -4.41 0.66
N GLN A 129 9.79 -5.11 -0.20
CA GLN A 129 10.95 -4.54 -0.89
C GLN A 129 10.57 -3.44 -1.89
N ILE A 130 9.48 -3.62 -2.64
CA ILE A 130 8.98 -2.59 -3.59
C ILE A 130 8.61 -1.32 -2.84
N ILE A 131 7.93 -1.47 -1.71
CA ILE A 131 7.51 -0.36 -0.87
C ILE A 131 8.73 0.34 -0.25
N TYR A 132 9.70 -0.42 0.25
CA TYR A 132 10.94 0.10 0.84
C TYR A 132 11.71 1.01 -0.12
N ASN A 133 11.97 0.56 -1.34
CA ASN A 133 12.77 1.29 -2.32
C ASN A 133 12.20 2.70 -2.61
N ASN A 134 10.88 2.86 -2.50
CA ASN A 134 10.19 4.11 -2.76
C ASN A 134 10.23 5.11 -1.58
N HIS A 135 10.36 4.63 -0.34
CA HIS A 135 10.22 5.47 0.85
C HIS A 135 11.52 6.04 1.39
N ILE A 136 12.65 5.41 1.11
CA ILE A 136 13.98 5.92 1.50
C ILE A 136 14.20 7.34 0.97
N GLU A 137 13.69 7.63 -0.22
CA GLU A 137 13.87 8.94 -0.84
C GLU A 137 13.08 10.06 -0.14
N CYS A 138 12.06 9.71 0.65
CA CYS A 138 11.19 10.67 1.33
C CYS A 138 11.63 11.01 2.76
N LEU A 139 12.66 10.36 3.30
CA LEU A 139 13.16 10.62 4.65
C LEU A 139 14.14 11.79 4.65
N GLU A 140 13.90 12.75 5.56
CA GLU A 140 14.85 13.86 5.84
C GLU A 140 16.14 13.32 6.46
N ASP A 141 16.03 12.34 7.36
CA ASP A 141 17.14 11.63 7.99
C ASP A 141 17.16 10.17 7.55
N ARG A 142 18.14 9.82 6.72
CA ARG A 142 18.32 8.45 6.22
C ARG A 142 19.18 7.59 7.14
N THR A 143 19.74 8.17 8.21
CA THR A 143 20.65 7.48 9.13
C THR A 143 19.93 6.98 10.39
N GLY A 144 18.67 7.33 10.58
CA GLY A 144 17.86 6.90 11.73
C GLY A 144 17.44 5.42 11.66
N ASN A 145 16.90 4.94 12.79
CA ASN A 145 16.31 3.62 12.88
C ASN A 145 14.80 3.70 12.59
N TYR A 146 14.35 2.97 11.60
CA TYR A 146 12.95 3.01 11.16
C TYR A 146 12.34 1.61 11.05
N ILE A 147 11.08 1.51 11.46
CA ILE A 147 10.20 0.40 11.09
C ILE A 147 9.20 0.93 10.08
N TYR A 148 9.29 0.40 8.88
CA TYR A 148 8.34 0.66 7.83
C TYR A 148 7.17 -0.31 7.94
N VAL A 149 5.94 0.20 8.00
CA VAL A 149 4.72 -0.57 8.21
C VAL A 149 3.72 -0.28 7.11
N ASP A 150 3.39 -1.27 6.29
CA ASP A 150 2.26 -1.21 5.34
C ASP A 150 1.12 -2.12 5.80
N VAL A 151 0.00 -1.52 6.18
CA VAL A 151 -1.18 -2.24 6.63
C VAL A 151 -2.13 -2.44 5.46
N GLY A 152 -2.09 -3.65 4.91
CA GLY A 152 -2.97 -4.10 3.85
C GLY A 152 -4.33 -4.63 4.37
N GLY A 153 -5.12 -5.16 3.43
CA GLY A 153 -6.38 -5.81 3.77
C GLY A 153 -6.19 -7.23 4.32
N GLY A 154 -5.17 -7.94 3.90
CA GLY A 154 -4.94 -9.34 4.26
C GLY A 154 -3.66 -9.60 5.04
N SER A 155 -2.68 -8.73 4.93
CA SER A 155 -1.39 -8.83 5.61
C SER A 155 -0.90 -7.46 6.06
N THR A 156 0.13 -7.48 6.90
CA THR A 156 0.92 -6.30 7.29
C THR A 156 2.38 -6.62 7.01
N GLU A 157 3.00 -5.80 6.18
CA GLU A 157 4.40 -5.86 5.81
C GLU A 157 5.20 -4.93 6.72
N ILE A 158 6.30 -5.44 7.27
CA ILE A 158 7.20 -4.71 8.19
C ILE A 158 8.64 -4.82 7.70
N ASN A 159 9.26 -3.67 7.45
CA ASN A 159 10.67 -3.56 7.07
C ASN A 159 11.43 -2.80 8.16
N MET A 160 12.47 -3.42 8.68
CA MET A 160 13.40 -2.77 9.62
C MET A 160 14.58 -2.16 8.88
N MET A 161 14.79 -0.89 9.13
CA MET A 161 15.91 -0.11 8.58
C MET A 161 16.80 0.40 9.70
N ILE A 162 18.10 0.23 9.55
CA ILE A 162 19.13 0.74 10.45
C ILE A 162 20.19 1.45 9.62
N ASN A 163 20.48 2.70 9.96
CA ASN A 163 21.43 3.52 9.22
C ASN A 163 21.19 3.54 7.71
N GLY A 164 19.92 3.62 7.29
CA GLY A 164 19.53 3.66 5.89
C GLY A 164 19.65 2.33 5.13
N GLN A 165 19.93 1.22 5.82
CA GLN A 165 20.02 -0.12 5.23
C GLN A 165 18.87 -0.99 5.70
N LEU A 166 18.28 -1.72 4.77
CA LEU A 166 17.26 -2.72 5.07
C LEU A 166 17.92 -3.94 5.73
N VAL A 167 17.60 -4.19 7.01
CA VAL A 167 18.17 -5.32 7.76
C VAL A 167 17.22 -6.51 7.84
N GLN A 168 15.91 -6.28 7.82
CA GLN A 168 14.91 -7.34 7.92
C GLN A 168 13.62 -6.95 7.21
N SER A 169 13.00 -7.90 6.50
CA SER A 169 11.66 -7.78 5.93
C SER A 169 10.78 -8.92 6.44
N LEU A 170 9.62 -8.57 7.00
CA LEU A 170 8.66 -9.51 7.57
C LEU A 170 7.27 -9.24 6.98
N SER A 171 6.46 -10.30 6.88
CA SER A 171 5.06 -10.19 6.48
C SER A 171 4.21 -11.07 7.39
N TYR A 172 3.19 -10.47 7.99
CA TYR A 172 2.28 -11.17 8.90
C TYR A 172 0.88 -11.24 8.31
N ASN A 173 0.20 -12.37 8.47
CA ASN A 173 -1.19 -12.54 8.07
C ASN A 173 -2.16 -11.80 9.01
N ILE A 174 -1.86 -10.53 9.27
CA ILE A 174 -2.65 -9.57 10.03
C ILE A 174 -2.99 -8.44 9.06
N GLY A 175 -4.25 -8.33 8.66
CA GLY A 175 -4.72 -7.30 7.75
C GLY A 175 -6.14 -6.89 8.09
N THR A 176 -6.55 -5.71 7.66
CA THR A 176 -7.83 -5.11 8.08
C THR A 176 -9.06 -5.94 7.69
N VAL A 177 -9.09 -6.50 6.49
CA VAL A 177 -10.17 -7.36 6.00
C VAL A 177 -10.10 -8.73 6.65
N ARG A 178 -8.87 -9.27 6.83
CA ARG A 178 -8.65 -10.56 7.51
C ARG A 178 -9.12 -10.49 8.97
N MET A 179 -8.89 -9.38 9.69
CA MET A 179 -9.41 -9.15 11.04
C MET A 179 -10.94 -9.15 11.06
N LEU A 180 -11.59 -8.41 10.14
CA LEU A 180 -13.05 -8.36 10.04
C LEU A 180 -13.67 -9.70 9.69
N SER A 181 -12.93 -10.59 9.05
CA SER A 181 -13.37 -11.97 8.72
C SER A 181 -13.09 -12.98 9.83
N GLY A 182 -12.53 -12.55 10.99
CA GLY A 182 -12.14 -13.44 12.08
C GLY A 182 -11.02 -14.44 11.73
N ALA A 183 -10.24 -14.15 10.68
CA ALA A 183 -9.24 -15.08 10.14
C ALA A 183 -7.80 -14.76 10.59
N VAL A 184 -7.63 -13.91 11.60
CA VAL A 184 -6.32 -13.66 12.24
C VAL A 184 -6.21 -14.52 13.48
N LYS A 185 -5.12 -15.29 13.57
CA LYS A 185 -4.84 -16.14 14.73
C LYS A 185 -4.09 -15.38 15.80
N ASP A 186 -4.34 -15.68 17.07
CA ASP A 186 -3.66 -15.03 18.19
C ASP A 186 -2.14 -15.27 18.16
N GLU A 187 -1.70 -16.47 17.74
CA GLU A 187 -0.28 -16.78 17.61
C GLU A 187 0.43 -15.85 16.62
N THR A 188 -0.29 -15.35 15.59
CA THR A 188 0.29 -14.42 14.61
C THR A 188 0.56 -13.06 15.24
N TRP A 189 -0.31 -12.59 16.15
CA TRP A 189 -0.08 -11.38 16.91
C TRP A 189 1.10 -11.51 17.86
N GLU A 190 1.19 -12.61 18.57
CA GLU A 190 2.30 -12.87 19.52
C GLU A 190 3.63 -13.00 18.77
N THR A 191 3.65 -13.67 17.62
CA THR A 191 4.84 -13.76 16.75
C THR A 191 5.29 -12.37 16.32
N MET A 192 4.36 -11.53 15.83
CA MET A 192 4.67 -10.16 15.39
C MET A 192 5.28 -9.33 16.52
N LYS A 193 4.66 -9.34 17.73
CA LYS A 193 5.17 -8.60 18.90
C LYS A 193 6.55 -9.09 19.33
N SER A 194 6.73 -10.41 19.40
CA SER A 194 8.01 -11.02 19.78
C SER A 194 9.12 -10.64 18.81
N ASP A 195 8.86 -10.74 17.49
CA ASP A 195 9.82 -10.34 16.47
C ASP A 195 10.17 -8.86 16.55
N LEU A 196 9.18 -7.99 16.69
CA LEU A 196 9.40 -6.54 16.84
C LEU A 196 10.21 -6.22 18.08
N THR A 197 9.87 -6.81 19.23
CA THR A 197 10.62 -6.61 20.47
C THR A 197 12.08 -7.04 20.30
N ARG A 198 12.33 -8.21 19.71
CA ARG A 198 13.68 -8.72 19.44
C ARG A 198 14.46 -7.81 18.48
N LEU A 199 13.82 -7.36 17.39
CA LEU A 199 14.46 -6.53 16.37
C LEU A 199 14.81 -5.13 16.86
N THR A 200 14.07 -4.61 17.85
CA THR A 200 14.26 -3.26 18.37
C THR A 200 15.00 -3.21 19.70
N ALA A 201 15.37 -4.35 20.29
CA ALA A 201 15.96 -4.45 21.61
C ALA A 201 17.25 -3.62 21.80
N ASP A 202 18.05 -3.52 20.76
CA ASP A 202 19.36 -2.84 20.79
C ASP A 202 19.28 -1.38 20.28
N PHE A 203 18.08 -0.87 20.01
CA PHE A 203 17.93 0.45 19.39
C PHE A 203 17.00 1.36 20.19
N ASP A 204 17.52 2.51 20.59
CA ASP A 204 16.72 3.60 21.13
C ASP A 204 16.06 4.39 19.97
N ASN A 205 14.88 4.98 20.23
CA ASN A 205 14.20 5.88 19.31
C ASN A 205 13.88 5.28 17.94
N VAL A 206 13.27 4.11 17.90
CA VAL A 206 12.78 3.51 16.66
C VAL A 206 11.55 4.29 16.17
N ASN A 207 11.63 4.84 14.96
CA ASN A 207 10.53 5.57 14.36
C ASN A 207 9.69 4.68 13.44
N ILE A 208 8.37 4.94 13.36
CA ILE A 208 7.48 4.23 12.44
C ILE A 208 7.23 5.08 11.21
N ILE A 209 7.31 4.45 10.03
CA ILE A 209 6.83 5.00 8.75
C ILE A 209 5.61 4.20 8.35
N GLY A 210 4.45 4.84 8.36
CA GLY A 210 3.18 4.20 8.04
C GLY A 210 2.76 4.40 6.60
N SER A 211 2.47 3.30 5.90
CA SER A 211 1.93 3.28 4.54
C SER A 211 0.51 2.74 4.49
N GLY A 212 -0.12 3.00 3.38
CA GLY A 212 -1.46 2.52 3.09
C GLY A 212 -2.56 3.56 3.27
N GLY A 213 -3.68 3.27 2.64
CA GLY A 213 -4.76 4.25 2.56
C GLY A 213 -5.48 4.51 3.89
N ASN A 214 -5.37 3.61 4.89
CA ASN A 214 -6.02 3.79 6.20
C ASN A 214 -5.23 4.77 7.07
N ILE A 215 -3.91 4.60 7.20
CA ILE A 215 -3.10 5.53 7.98
C ILE A 215 -3.12 6.93 7.34
N ASN A 216 -3.13 7.03 6.00
CA ASN A 216 -3.31 8.28 5.29
C ASN A 216 -4.64 8.98 5.61
N LYS A 217 -5.73 8.22 5.81
CA LYS A 217 -7.03 8.78 6.21
C LYS A 217 -7.02 9.20 7.68
N LEU A 218 -6.48 8.38 8.58
CA LEU A 218 -6.31 8.71 9.99
C LEU A 218 -5.47 9.99 10.16
N TYR A 219 -4.34 10.10 9.46
CA TYR A 219 -3.53 11.32 9.44
C TYR A 219 -4.32 12.55 8.99
N ARG A 220 -5.18 12.43 7.96
CA ARG A 220 -6.01 13.56 7.52
C ARG A 220 -7.06 13.95 8.55
N MET A 221 -7.63 12.99 9.28
CA MET A 221 -8.65 13.22 10.32
C MET A 221 -8.04 13.80 11.60
N ALA A 222 -6.78 13.49 11.90
CA ALA A 222 -6.10 13.96 13.09
C ALA A 222 -6.07 15.49 13.18
N GLU A 223 -6.40 16.03 14.34
CA GLU A 223 -6.35 17.47 14.63
C GLU A 223 -4.92 17.89 14.96
N LYS A 224 -4.28 17.16 15.89
CA LYS A 224 -2.91 17.41 16.32
C LYS A 224 -1.94 16.57 15.51
N LYS A 225 -1.30 17.21 14.51
CA LYS A 225 -0.30 16.56 13.63
C LYS A 225 0.74 17.55 13.15
N ASP A 226 1.95 17.08 12.97
CA ASP A 226 3.00 17.86 12.32
C ASP A 226 2.87 17.73 10.79
N LYS A 227 2.31 18.77 10.16
CA LYS A 227 2.12 18.79 8.70
C LYS A 227 3.44 18.95 7.95
N LYS A 228 4.44 19.61 8.53
CA LYS A 228 5.74 19.85 7.89
C LYS A 228 6.54 18.57 7.81
N ARG A 229 6.58 17.81 8.91
CA ARG A 229 7.30 16.53 9.02
C ARG A 229 6.43 15.31 8.72
N LEU A 230 5.15 15.50 8.37
CA LEU A 230 4.18 14.42 8.10
C LEU A 230 4.08 13.41 9.27
N ARG A 231 4.09 13.90 10.52
CA ARG A 231 4.04 13.07 11.73
C ARG A 231 2.66 13.05 12.36
N LEU A 232 2.19 11.86 12.68
CA LEU A 232 0.98 11.60 13.48
C LEU A 232 1.41 11.12 14.86
N PRO A 233 1.18 11.87 15.94
CA PRO A 233 1.46 11.40 17.29
C PRO A 233 0.67 10.11 17.59
N VAL A 234 1.28 9.16 18.29
CA VAL A 234 0.61 7.90 18.70
C VAL A 234 -0.55 8.19 19.65
N SER A 235 -0.41 9.21 20.52
CA SER A 235 -1.51 9.69 21.37
C SER A 235 -2.72 10.16 20.59
N GLU A 236 -2.52 10.85 19.48
CA GLU A 236 -3.60 11.30 18.60
C GLU A 236 -4.21 10.12 17.81
N LEU A 237 -3.38 9.19 17.35
CA LEU A 237 -3.84 7.95 16.74
C LEU A 237 -4.72 7.14 17.69
N LYS A 238 -4.32 7.08 18.98
CA LYS A 238 -5.10 6.43 20.05
C LYS A 238 -6.44 7.15 20.28
N ALA A 239 -6.44 8.48 20.35
CA ALA A 239 -7.66 9.27 20.48
C ALA A 239 -8.63 9.03 19.30
N LEU A 240 -8.10 8.97 18.08
CA LEU A 240 -8.90 8.61 16.88
C LEU A 240 -9.45 7.18 16.96
N TYR A 241 -8.67 6.22 17.44
CA TYR A 241 -9.12 4.85 17.65
C TYR A 241 -10.27 4.80 18.64
N ASP A 242 -10.10 5.40 19.84
CA ASP A 242 -11.10 5.42 20.92
C ASP A 242 -12.41 6.11 20.50
N MET A 243 -12.30 7.14 19.65
CA MET A 243 -13.45 7.85 19.08
C MET A 243 -14.20 6.99 18.05
N LEU A 244 -13.46 6.25 17.21
CA LEU A 244 -14.06 5.50 16.09
C LEU A 244 -14.52 4.09 16.48
N GLU A 245 -13.85 3.46 17.44
CA GLU A 245 -14.09 2.05 17.79
C GLU A 245 -15.53 1.78 18.24
N PRO A 246 -16.15 2.58 19.15
CA PRO A 246 -17.53 2.32 19.60
C PRO A 246 -18.60 2.58 18.54
N LEU A 247 -18.26 3.24 17.42
CA LEU A 247 -19.21 3.60 16.37
C LEU A 247 -19.42 2.45 15.37
N THR A 248 -20.63 2.31 14.84
CA THR A 248 -20.88 1.42 13.72
C THR A 248 -20.29 1.98 12.42
N PRO A 249 -20.06 1.16 11.38
CA PRO A 249 -19.61 1.66 10.08
C PRO A 249 -20.55 2.75 9.51
N GLU A 250 -21.85 2.64 9.70
CA GLU A 250 -22.85 3.62 9.25
C GLU A 250 -22.69 4.95 9.98
N GLN A 251 -22.45 4.94 11.30
CA GLN A 251 -22.18 6.14 12.09
C GLN A 251 -20.86 6.80 11.64
N ARG A 252 -19.79 6.01 11.43
CA ARG A 252 -18.52 6.53 10.89
C ARG A 252 -18.67 7.17 9.51
N MET A 253 -19.53 6.60 8.63
CA MET A 253 -19.85 7.21 7.33
C MET A 253 -20.55 8.54 7.49
N LYS A 254 -21.55 8.61 8.39
CA LYS A 254 -22.38 9.80 8.59
C LYS A 254 -21.60 10.93 9.28
N GLU A 255 -20.88 10.62 10.35
CA GLU A 255 -20.24 11.63 11.22
C GLU A 255 -18.89 12.09 10.66
N TYR A 256 -18.11 11.21 10.02
CA TYR A 256 -16.73 11.50 9.55
C TYR A 256 -16.59 11.45 8.03
N ALA A 257 -17.69 11.38 7.29
CA ALA A 257 -17.70 11.31 5.82
C ALA A 257 -16.74 10.23 5.28
N LEU A 258 -16.70 9.07 5.96
CA LEU A 258 -15.93 7.92 5.50
C LEU A 258 -16.70 7.20 4.37
N LYS A 259 -15.98 6.76 3.35
CA LYS A 259 -16.56 5.88 2.34
C LYS A 259 -16.87 4.51 2.97
N ALA A 260 -17.90 3.81 2.50
CA ALA A 260 -18.35 2.53 3.05
C ALA A 260 -17.21 1.49 3.14
N ASP A 261 -16.35 1.43 2.10
CA ASP A 261 -15.21 0.53 2.04
C ASP A 261 -14.01 0.96 2.90
N ARG A 262 -14.16 2.06 3.65
CA ARG A 262 -13.18 2.59 4.60
C ARG A 262 -13.71 2.56 6.03
N ALA A 263 -15.00 2.76 6.22
CA ALA A 263 -15.63 2.89 7.53
C ALA A 263 -15.48 1.64 8.42
N ASP A 264 -15.42 0.46 7.84
CA ASP A 264 -15.22 -0.79 8.57
C ASP A 264 -13.74 -1.14 8.79
N VAL A 265 -12.85 -0.82 7.84
CA VAL A 265 -11.43 -1.21 7.91
C VAL A 265 -10.53 -0.21 8.65
N ILE A 266 -11.02 0.99 8.96
CA ILE A 266 -10.20 2.05 9.56
C ILE A 266 -9.84 1.73 11.01
N VAL A 267 -10.75 1.17 11.79
CA VAL A 267 -10.54 0.77 13.19
C VAL A 267 -9.55 -0.40 13.28
N PRO A 268 -9.73 -1.50 12.52
CA PRO A 268 -8.70 -2.54 12.44
C PRO A 268 -7.31 -2.00 12.07
N ALA A 269 -7.23 -1.07 11.12
CA ALA A 269 -5.95 -0.48 10.75
C ALA A 269 -5.31 0.32 11.91
N ALA A 270 -6.09 1.16 12.60
CA ALA A 270 -5.62 1.90 13.75
C ALA A 270 -5.12 0.96 14.86
N LYS A 271 -5.84 -0.14 15.14
CA LYS A 271 -5.44 -1.16 16.10
C LYS A 271 -4.09 -1.79 15.75
N ILE A 272 -3.86 -2.13 14.47
CA ILE A 272 -2.57 -2.70 14.02
C ILE A 272 -1.44 -1.70 14.27
N PHE A 273 -1.60 -0.44 13.83
CA PHE A 273 -0.57 0.59 14.04
C PHE A 273 -0.31 0.87 15.51
N LEU A 274 -1.34 0.91 16.36
CA LEU A 274 -1.19 1.09 17.81
C LEU A 274 -0.45 -0.07 18.44
N THR A 275 -0.80 -1.32 18.10
CA THR A 275 -0.11 -2.50 18.61
C THR A 275 1.39 -2.47 18.25
N ILE A 276 1.73 -2.08 17.02
CA ILE A 276 3.13 -1.94 16.61
C ILE A 276 3.81 -0.81 17.37
N ALA A 277 3.16 0.37 17.45
CA ALA A 277 3.72 1.54 18.13
C ALA A 277 3.99 1.27 19.62
N ASP A 278 3.06 0.61 20.31
CA ASP A 278 3.21 0.22 21.72
C ASP A 278 4.37 -0.78 21.89
N THR A 279 4.50 -1.75 20.98
CA THR A 279 5.56 -2.76 21.04
C THR A 279 6.95 -2.16 20.87
N VAL A 280 7.11 -1.20 19.95
CA VAL A 280 8.41 -0.56 19.66
C VAL A 280 8.59 0.77 20.40
N LYS A 281 7.64 1.16 21.25
CA LYS A 281 7.63 2.40 22.04
C LYS A 281 7.80 3.67 21.20
N ALA A 282 7.14 3.71 20.04
CA ALA A 282 7.22 4.87 19.14
C ALA A 282 6.27 5.98 19.60
N ASP A 283 6.72 7.24 19.55
CA ASP A 283 5.92 8.42 19.91
C ASP A 283 5.04 8.91 18.75
N PHE A 284 5.42 8.63 17.51
CA PHE A 284 4.71 9.07 16.31
C PHE A 284 4.89 8.12 15.12
N VAL A 285 3.97 8.24 14.17
CA VAL A 285 4.03 7.57 12.87
C VAL A 285 4.26 8.63 11.80
N HIS A 286 5.31 8.49 10.99
CA HIS A 286 5.49 9.27 9.75
C HIS A 286 4.54 8.74 8.68
N VAL A 287 3.85 9.65 7.96
CA VAL A 287 2.84 9.28 6.97
C VAL A 287 3.14 9.98 5.62
N PRO A 288 4.08 9.46 4.81
CA PRO A 288 4.54 10.11 3.58
C PRO A 288 3.57 10.05 2.40
N VAL A 289 2.40 9.40 2.56
CA VAL A 289 1.33 9.30 1.53
C VAL A 289 1.77 8.60 0.23
N ILE A 290 2.62 7.62 0.33
CA ILE A 290 3.13 6.79 -0.77
C ILE A 290 2.63 5.34 -0.56
N GLY A 291 2.59 4.52 -1.61
CA GLY A 291 2.13 3.12 -1.52
C GLY A 291 2.76 2.20 -2.57
N LEU A 292 2.35 0.92 -2.55
CA LEU A 292 2.85 -0.14 -3.43
C LEU A 292 2.83 0.25 -4.92
N ALA A 293 1.74 0.88 -5.39
CA ALA A 293 1.62 1.30 -6.79
C ALA A 293 2.67 2.35 -7.19
N ASP A 294 3.08 3.22 -6.26
CA ASP A 294 4.14 4.20 -6.49
C ASP A 294 5.48 3.47 -6.66
N GLY A 295 5.81 2.53 -5.75
CA GLY A 295 7.05 1.74 -5.83
C GLY A 295 7.15 0.87 -7.08
N ILE A 296 6.04 0.32 -7.56
CA ILE A 296 5.99 -0.41 -8.83
C ILE A 296 6.42 0.50 -9.99
N ILE A 297 5.85 1.71 -10.08
CA ILE A 297 6.18 2.65 -11.17
C ILE A 297 7.65 3.11 -11.07
N ASP A 298 8.12 3.43 -9.88
CA ASP A 298 9.51 3.87 -9.70
C ASP A 298 10.51 2.76 -10.09
N SER A 299 10.16 1.50 -9.82
CA SER A 299 10.93 0.33 -10.27
C SER A 299 10.94 0.19 -11.81
N LEU A 300 9.81 0.43 -12.49
CA LEU A 300 9.73 0.43 -13.95
C LEU A 300 10.57 1.57 -14.54
N TYR A 301 10.44 2.77 -13.99
CA TYR A 301 11.21 3.93 -14.40
C TYR A 301 12.72 3.68 -14.28
N ALA A 302 13.18 3.15 -13.15
CA ALA A 302 14.58 2.83 -12.91
C ALA A 302 15.13 1.79 -13.90
N LYS A 303 14.37 0.74 -14.21
CA LYS A 303 14.75 -0.26 -15.22
C LYS A 303 14.96 0.35 -16.61
N CYS A 304 14.08 1.27 -17.01
CA CYS A 304 14.17 1.92 -18.31
C CYS A 304 15.36 2.88 -18.44
N HIS A 305 15.81 3.49 -17.33
CA HIS A 305 16.87 4.51 -17.33
C HIS A 305 18.24 3.97 -16.90
N ASN A 306 18.28 2.90 -16.10
CA ASN A 306 19.53 2.28 -15.64
C ASN A 306 20.01 1.12 -16.53
N GLY A 307 19.17 0.63 -17.46
CA GLY A 307 19.50 -0.42 -18.44
C GLY A 307 20.30 0.07 -19.66
N SER A 308 20.68 1.36 -19.70
CA SER A 308 21.44 1.99 -20.80
C SER A 308 22.88 2.33 -20.41
N LYS A 309 23.46 1.61 -19.42
CA LYS A 309 24.86 1.71 -19.07
C LYS A 309 25.59 0.39 -19.31
#